data_a18479a428bf0f886fa253220e15b4b3
#
_entry.id   a18479a428bf0f886fa253220e15b4b3
#
_cell.length_a   1.000
_cell.length_b   1.000
_cell.length_c   1.000
_cell.angle_alpha   90.00
_cell.angle_beta   90.00
_cell.angle_gamma   90.00
#
_symmetry.space_group_name_H-M   'P 1'
#
loop_
_entity.id
_entity.type
_entity.pdbx_description
1 polymer ?
#
loop_
_entity_poly.entity_id
_entity_poly.type
_entity_poly.pdbx_seq_one_letter_code
_entity_poly.pdbx_strand_id
1 'polypeptide(L)'
;MTTVSEILGINYVVIAPTLALLLTVIVLLFCTITISTPMYVKKYVSFVGILLTLFTIFLKFGLFLTDGVSSYFTEKILLDEFALVGNVLVGMVLLFTFNSFWKTSELIEDKTTEALILILMSASGFLLMIDAENFIMLFIGLEIGSISLYALAGLNRGDQLSNEAALKYFLLGRNCIVEPDSSDIPHFLSG
;
A
#
# COMPACT_ATOMS: atom_id res chain seq x y z
N MET A 1 -11.74 22.30 27.37
CA MET A 1 -12.03 20.85 27.41
C MET A 1 -11.07 20.21 26.42
N THR A 2 -9.89 19.79 26.84
CA THR A 2 -8.93 19.07 26.00
C THR A 2 -9.56 17.73 25.63
N THR A 3 -9.67 17.46 24.35
CA THR A 3 -10.20 16.18 23.86
C THR A 3 -9.23 15.06 24.21
N VAL A 4 -9.74 13.84 24.41
CA VAL A 4 -8.91 12.66 24.74
C VAL A 4 -7.80 12.45 23.69
N SER A 5 -8.02 12.88 22.44
CA SER A 5 -7.05 12.86 21.34
C SER A 5 -5.86 13.80 21.56
N GLU A 6 -6.07 14.99 22.17
CA GLU A 6 -4.99 15.91 22.51
C GLU A 6 -4.12 15.38 23.68
N ILE A 7 -4.75 14.70 24.66
CA ILE A 7 -4.03 14.12 25.81
C ILE A 7 -3.15 12.92 25.37
N LEU A 8 -3.59 12.16 24.35
CA LEU A 8 -2.86 10.99 23.85
C LEU A 8 -1.89 11.32 22.70
N GLY A 9 -1.82 12.58 22.25
CA GLY A 9 -1.00 12.96 21.08
C GLY A 9 -1.42 12.22 19.79
N ILE A 10 -2.70 11.77 19.69
CA ILE A 10 -3.20 11.00 18.57
C ILE A 10 -3.89 11.93 17.59
N ASN A 11 -3.24 12.23 16.47
CA ASN A 11 -3.88 12.93 15.37
C ASN A 11 -4.22 11.94 14.24
N TYR A 12 -5.49 11.56 14.15
CA TYR A 12 -5.96 10.58 13.15
C TYR A 12 -5.76 11.04 11.70
N VAL A 13 -5.63 12.33 11.45
CA VAL A 13 -5.42 12.89 10.11
C VAL A 13 -4.10 12.41 9.51
N VAL A 14 -3.08 12.18 10.35
CA VAL A 14 -1.75 11.74 9.88
C VAL A 14 -1.79 10.32 9.31
N ILE A 15 -2.57 9.42 9.93
CA ILE A 15 -2.75 8.02 9.47
C ILE A 15 -3.92 7.90 8.49
N ALA A 16 -4.75 8.93 8.33
CA ALA A 16 -5.97 8.85 7.53
C ALA A 16 -5.76 8.30 6.10
N PRO A 17 -4.69 8.65 5.36
CA PRO A 17 -4.46 8.10 4.02
C PRO A 17 -4.32 6.58 4.02
N THR A 18 -3.52 6.04 4.93
CA THR A 18 -3.32 4.59 5.08
C THR A 18 -4.60 3.88 5.50
N LEU A 19 -5.33 4.45 6.48
CA LEU A 19 -6.61 3.91 6.94
C LEU A 19 -7.68 3.94 5.84
N ALA A 20 -7.73 4.98 5.00
CA ALA A 20 -8.66 5.07 3.88
C ALA A 20 -8.44 3.94 2.87
N LEU A 21 -7.17 3.62 2.53
CA LEU A 21 -6.87 2.49 1.66
C LEU A 21 -7.24 1.15 2.30
N LEU A 22 -6.87 0.93 3.55
CA LEU A 22 -7.21 -0.31 4.26
C LEU A 22 -8.71 -0.52 4.37
N LEU A 23 -9.47 0.53 4.67
CA LEU A 23 -10.93 0.48 4.69
C LEU A 23 -11.48 0.09 3.31
N THR A 24 -10.94 0.67 2.24
CA THR A 24 -11.34 0.35 0.87
C THR A 24 -11.08 -1.12 0.54
N VAL A 25 -9.93 -1.66 0.96
CA VAL A 25 -9.60 -3.09 0.81
C VAL A 25 -10.60 -3.97 1.55
N ILE A 26 -10.93 -3.63 2.80
CA ILE A 26 -11.91 -4.38 3.61
C ILE A 26 -13.29 -4.38 2.93
N VAL A 27 -13.73 -3.22 2.43
CA VAL A 27 -15.01 -3.10 1.70
C VAL A 27 -15.00 -3.95 0.43
N LEU A 28 -13.90 -3.94 -0.34
CA LEU A 28 -13.77 -4.78 -1.54
C LEU A 28 -13.80 -6.26 -1.21
N LEU A 29 -13.10 -6.70 -0.16
CA LEU A 29 -13.12 -8.08 0.31
C LEU A 29 -14.54 -8.48 0.73
N PHE A 30 -15.22 -7.65 1.51
CA PHE A 30 -16.59 -7.91 1.93
C PHE A 30 -17.55 -8.02 0.74
N CYS A 31 -17.46 -7.07 -0.21
CA CYS A 31 -18.26 -7.11 -1.45
C CYS A 31 -18.00 -8.38 -2.28
N THR A 32 -16.76 -8.88 -2.26
CA THR A 32 -16.39 -10.07 -3.05
C THR A 32 -16.88 -11.35 -2.40
N ILE A 33 -16.84 -11.45 -1.07
CA ILE A 33 -17.19 -12.67 -0.34
C ILE A 33 -18.71 -12.77 -0.11
N THR A 34 -19.35 -11.66 0.29
CA THR A 34 -20.74 -11.68 0.76
C THR A 34 -21.74 -11.45 -0.37
N ILE A 35 -21.41 -10.59 -1.32
CA ILE A 35 -22.32 -10.17 -2.38
C ILE A 35 -21.61 -10.45 -3.71
N SER A 36 -22.22 -11.23 -4.60
CA SER A 36 -21.76 -11.40 -5.97
C SER A 36 -21.96 -10.08 -6.75
N THR A 37 -21.20 -9.05 -6.37
CA THR A 37 -21.30 -7.73 -6.97
C THR A 37 -20.72 -7.70 -8.37
N PRO A 38 -21.36 -7.02 -9.32
CA PRO A 38 -20.83 -6.89 -10.66
C PRO A 38 -19.51 -6.10 -10.66
N MET A 39 -18.66 -6.40 -11.63
CA MET A 39 -17.29 -5.90 -11.74
C MET A 39 -17.19 -4.37 -11.72
N TYR A 40 -18.15 -3.69 -12.36
CA TYR A 40 -18.15 -2.22 -12.39
C TYR A 40 -18.29 -1.61 -10.98
N VAL A 41 -19.08 -2.23 -10.08
CA VAL A 41 -19.22 -1.75 -8.69
C VAL A 41 -17.89 -1.83 -7.96
N LYS A 42 -17.14 -2.92 -8.12
CA LYS A 42 -15.82 -3.09 -7.48
C LYS A 42 -14.82 -2.06 -7.96
N LYS A 43 -14.82 -1.77 -9.27
CA LYS A 43 -13.99 -0.70 -9.86
C LYS A 43 -14.37 0.68 -9.29
N TYR A 44 -15.67 0.99 -9.17
CA TYR A 44 -16.12 2.26 -8.59
C TYR A 44 -15.77 2.39 -7.11
N VAL A 45 -15.91 1.32 -6.32
CA VAL A 45 -15.49 1.31 -4.90
C VAL A 45 -14.00 1.60 -4.78
N SER A 46 -13.15 0.97 -5.60
CA SER A 46 -11.71 1.23 -5.63
C SER A 46 -11.41 2.69 -6.01
N PHE A 47 -12.11 3.22 -7.01
CA PHE A 47 -11.92 4.61 -7.45
C PHE A 47 -12.29 5.61 -6.36
N VAL A 48 -13.44 5.42 -5.71
CA VAL A 48 -13.87 6.26 -4.58
C VAL A 48 -12.87 6.18 -3.42
N GLY A 49 -12.36 4.99 -3.13
CA GLY A 49 -11.33 4.81 -2.10
C GLY A 49 -10.03 5.56 -2.40
N ILE A 50 -9.57 5.55 -3.65
CA ILE A 50 -8.40 6.30 -4.09
C ILE A 50 -8.65 7.81 -3.98
N LEU A 51 -9.82 8.31 -4.39
CA LEU A 51 -10.19 9.72 -4.23
C LEU A 51 -10.23 10.14 -2.76
N LEU A 52 -10.78 9.28 -1.90
CA LEU A 52 -10.80 9.52 -0.45
C LEU A 52 -9.37 9.59 0.11
N THR A 53 -8.47 8.72 -0.35
CA THR A 53 -7.05 8.75 0.07
C THR A 53 -6.37 10.05 -0.37
N LEU A 54 -6.59 10.51 -1.59
CA LEU A 54 -6.04 11.79 -2.05
C LEU A 54 -6.60 12.97 -1.26
N PHE A 55 -7.88 12.93 -0.92
CA PHE A 55 -8.49 13.95 -0.07
C PHE A 55 -7.86 13.96 1.32
N THR A 56 -7.61 12.79 1.92
CA THR A 56 -6.94 12.72 3.23
C THR A 56 -5.46 13.15 3.17
N ILE A 57 -4.74 12.92 2.07
CA ILE A 57 -3.39 13.47 1.83
C ILE A 57 -3.45 15.00 1.78
N PHE A 58 -4.47 15.57 1.14
CA PHE A 58 -4.67 17.02 1.11
C PHE A 58 -4.95 17.60 2.50
N LEU A 59 -5.77 16.91 3.32
CA LEU A 59 -6.00 17.31 4.72
C LEU A 59 -4.73 17.25 5.56
N LYS A 60 -3.89 16.22 5.34
CA LYS A 60 -2.59 16.07 5.98
C LYS A 60 -1.65 17.24 5.63
N PHE A 61 -1.67 17.68 4.37
CA PHE A 61 -0.95 18.88 3.95
C PHE A 61 -1.43 20.14 4.69
N GLY A 62 -2.75 20.30 4.83
CA GLY A 62 -3.34 21.40 5.62
C GLY A 62 -2.87 21.38 7.09
N LEU A 63 -2.82 20.21 7.70
CA LEU A 63 -2.31 20.04 9.08
C LEU A 63 -0.84 20.44 9.19
N PHE A 64 -0.02 20.06 8.23
CA PHE A 64 1.39 20.44 8.21
C PHE A 64 1.59 21.98 8.15
N LEU A 65 0.75 22.69 7.43
CA LEU A 65 0.80 24.15 7.35
C LEU A 65 0.46 24.83 8.69
N THR A 66 -0.28 24.17 9.59
CA THR A 66 -0.64 24.70 10.90
C THR A 66 0.36 24.30 11.98
N ASP A 67 0.76 23.05 12.04
CA ASP A 67 1.53 22.47 13.13
C ASP A 67 3.04 22.35 12.80
N GLY A 68 3.41 22.40 11.53
CA GLY A 68 4.78 22.19 11.05
C GLY A 68 5.24 20.75 11.22
N VAL A 69 6.56 20.56 11.36
CA VAL A 69 7.15 19.22 11.60
C VAL A 69 6.77 18.73 12.99
N SER A 70 6.16 17.55 13.07
CA SER A 70 5.70 16.97 14.33
C SER A 70 5.65 15.45 14.27
N SER A 71 5.90 14.79 15.40
CA SER A 71 5.78 13.36 15.57
C SER A 71 4.50 13.00 16.32
N TYR A 72 3.85 11.92 15.92
CA TYR A 72 2.58 11.45 16.47
C TYR A 72 2.67 9.96 16.85
N PHE A 73 1.71 9.49 17.64
CA PHE A 73 1.62 8.09 18.08
C PHE A 73 2.86 7.62 18.86
N THR A 74 3.29 8.43 19.83
CA THR A 74 4.45 8.11 20.68
C THR A 74 5.73 7.94 19.84
N GLU A 75 6.01 8.93 18.98
CA GLU A 75 7.21 8.96 18.14
C GLU A 75 7.32 7.77 17.17
N LYS A 76 6.21 7.37 16.57
CA LYS A 76 6.22 6.28 15.57
C LYS A 76 5.89 6.75 14.17
N ILE A 77 5.22 7.90 14.05
CA ILE A 77 4.76 8.46 12.77
C ILE A 77 5.19 9.91 12.70
N LEU A 78 5.92 10.24 11.65
CA LEU A 78 6.46 11.57 11.39
C LEU A 78 5.59 12.33 10.40
N LEU A 79 5.32 13.59 10.70
CA LEU A 79 4.75 14.56 9.77
C LEU A 79 5.84 15.57 9.40
N ASP A 80 6.48 15.37 8.26
CA ASP A 80 7.53 16.24 7.74
C ASP A 80 7.34 16.48 6.23
N GLU A 81 8.19 17.31 5.66
CA GLU A 81 8.15 17.61 4.21
C GLU A 81 8.39 16.36 3.37
N PHE A 82 9.27 15.47 3.80
CA PHE A 82 9.57 14.23 3.10
C PHE A 82 8.34 13.30 3.05
N ALA A 83 7.69 13.11 4.20
CA ALA A 83 6.47 12.30 4.28
C ALA A 83 5.35 12.86 3.39
N LEU A 84 5.18 14.19 3.34
CA LEU A 84 4.18 14.83 2.48
C LEU A 84 4.46 14.59 1.00
N VAL A 85 5.69 14.87 0.55
CA VAL A 85 6.09 14.65 -0.85
C VAL A 85 5.95 13.18 -1.22
N GLY A 86 6.38 12.27 -0.37
CA GLY A 86 6.26 10.83 -0.57
C GLY A 86 4.81 10.37 -0.68
N ASN A 87 3.93 10.85 0.21
CA ASN A 87 2.50 10.53 0.17
C ASN A 87 1.82 11.01 -1.13
N VAL A 88 2.13 12.22 -1.58
CA VAL A 88 1.63 12.76 -2.86
C VAL A 88 2.14 11.90 -4.02
N LEU A 89 3.40 11.50 -4.00
CA LEU A 89 4.01 10.66 -5.02
C LEU A 89 3.33 9.29 -5.11
N VAL A 90 3.14 8.61 -3.98
CA VAL A 90 2.40 7.33 -3.91
C VAL A 90 0.97 7.51 -4.42
N GLY A 91 0.29 8.58 -4.02
CA GLY A 91 -1.05 8.90 -4.49
C GLY A 91 -1.13 9.07 -6.03
N MET A 92 -0.16 9.78 -6.63
CA MET A 92 -0.07 9.95 -8.09
C MET A 92 0.20 8.61 -8.80
N VAL A 93 1.14 7.81 -8.31
CA VAL A 93 1.46 6.49 -8.86
C VAL A 93 0.24 5.58 -8.76
N LEU A 94 -0.48 5.60 -7.64
CA LEU A 94 -1.70 4.82 -7.45
C LEU A 94 -2.80 5.20 -8.46
N LEU A 95 -3.03 6.49 -8.68
CA LEU A 95 -3.96 6.98 -9.71
C LEU A 95 -3.57 6.51 -11.11
N PHE A 96 -2.29 6.65 -11.46
CA PHE A 96 -1.79 6.23 -12.77
C PHE A 96 -1.94 4.72 -12.97
N THR A 97 -1.57 3.93 -11.97
CA THR A 97 -1.70 2.46 -11.98
C THR A 97 -3.17 2.05 -12.12
N PHE A 98 -4.06 2.67 -11.35
CA PHE A 98 -5.50 2.39 -11.42
C PHE A 98 -6.08 2.73 -12.81
N ASN A 99 -5.72 3.88 -13.37
CA ASN A 99 -6.19 4.29 -14.69
C ASN A 99 -5.70 3.33 -15.80
N SER A 100 -4.43 2.92 -15.73
CA SER A 100 -3.86 1.94 -16.64
C SER A 100 -4.55 0.58 -16.49
N PHE A 101 -4.76 0.14 -15.26
CA PHE A 101 -5.42 -1.11 -14.92
C PHE A 101 -6.90 -1.13 -15.34
N TRP A 102 -7.60 0.01 -15.26
CA TRP A 102 -8.99 0.14 -15.68
C TRP A 102 -9.22 -0.32 -17.12
N LYS A 103 -8.32 0.05 -18.02
CA LYS A 103 -8.39 -0.34 -19.44
C LYS A 103 -8.07 -1.81 -19.67
N THR A 104 -7.12 -2.37 -18.92
CA THR A 104 -6.64 -3.73 -19.08
C THR A 104 -7.55 -4.76 -18.39
N SER A 105 -8.31 -4.34 -17.40
CA SER A 105 -9.16 -5.23 -16.59
C SER A 105 -10.29 -5.93 -17.36
N GLU A 106 -10.67 -5.42 -18.53
CA GLU A 106 -11.63 -6.08 -19.43
C GLU A 106 -11.08 -7.39 -20.02
N LEU A 107 -9.76 -7.54 -20.06
CA LEU A 107 -9.08 -8.72 -20.58
C LEU A 107 -8.85 -9.82 -19.51
N ILE A 108 -8.99 -9.48 -18.21
CA ILE A 108 -8.65 -10.36 -17.08
C ILE A 108 -9.80 -10.33 -16.06
N GLU A 109 -11.03 -10.59 -16.50
CA GLU A 109 -12.23 -10.42 -15.66
C GLU A 109 -12.17 -11.19 -14.33
N ASP A 110 -11.73 -12.46 -14.35
CA ASP A 110 -11.76 -13.34 -13.17
C ASP A 110 -10.84 -12.93 -12.04
N LYS A 111 -9.72 -12.23 -12.31
CA LYS A 111 -8.68 -11.88 -11.33
C LYS A 111 -8.56 -10.39 -11.05
N THR A 112 -9.39 -9.58 -11.69
CA THR A 112 -9.33 -8.11 -11.56
C THR A 112 -9.54 -7.64 -10.14
N THR A 113 -10.43 -8.27 -9.38
CA THR A 113 -10.71 -7.88 -7.99
C THR A 113 -9.52 -8.18 -7.07
N GLU A 114 -8.90 -9.36 -7.25
CA GLU A 114 -7.72 -9.75 -6.48
C GLU A 114 -6.56 -8.78 -6.77
N ALA A 115 -6.35 -8.44 -8.05
CA ALA A 115 -5.34 -7.45 -8.44
C ALA A 115 -5.59 -6.07 -7.82
N LEU A 116 -6.82 -5.57 -7.83
CA LEU A 116 -7.17 -4.28 -7.21
C LEU A 116 -6.88 -4.29 -5.71
N ILE A 117 -7.25 -5.34 -4.99
CA ILE A 117 -6.97 -5.50 -3.57
C ILE A 117 -5.46 -5.46 -3.31
N LEU A 118 -4.66 -6.19 -4.08
CA LEU A 118 -3.21 -6.25 -3.92
C LEU A 118 -2.53 -4.91 -4.24
N ILE A 119 -2.99 -4.19 -5.26
CA ILE A 119 -2.49 -2.85 -5.60
C ILE A 119 -2.76 -1.86 -4.44
N LEU A 120 -3.98 -1.86 -3.89
CA LEU A 120 -4.36 -0.98 -2.78
C LEU A 120 -3.61 -1.34 -1.48
N MET A 121 -3.42 -2.64 -1.22
CA MET A 121 -2.62 -3.11 -0.08
C MET A 121 -1.16 -2.68 -0.20
N SER A 122 -0.55 -2.83 -1.39
CA SER A 122 0.82 -2.38 -1.63
C SER A 122 0.97 -0.88 -1.41
N ALA A 123 0.06 -0.07 -1.94
CA ALA A 123 0.07 1.37 -1.73
C ALA A 123 -0.08 1.75 -0.24
N SER A 124 -0.94 1.05 0.52
CA SER A 124 -1.08 1.29 1.97
C SER A 124 0.21 0.98 2.73
N GLY A 125 0.94 -0.08 2.34
CA GLY A 125 2.25 -0.41 2.90
C GLY A 125 3.29 0.69 2.64
N PHE A 126 3.34 1.21 1.42
CA PHE A 126 4.27 2.31 1.08
C PHE A 126 3.93 3.62 1.78
N LEU A 127 2.64 3.96 1.95
CA LEU A 127 2.25 5.13 2.76
C LEU A 127 2.72 4.97 4.21
N LEU A 128 2.52 3.79 4.80
CA LEU A 128 2.96 3.50 6.17
C LEU A 128 4.50 3.57 6.29
N MET A 129 5.23 3.09 5.30
CA MET A 129 6.69 3.13 5.27
C MET A 129 7.23 4.57 5.20
N ILE A 130 6.60 5.43 4.39
CA ILE A 130 7.00 6.83 4.22
C ILE A 130 6.77 7.65 5.49
N ASP A 131 5.68 7.34 6.20
CA ASP A 131 5.29 8.03 7.44
C ASP A 131 6.02 7.48 8.68
N ALA A 132 6.83 6.43 8.54
CA ALA A 132 7.48 5.76 9.66
C ALA A 132 8.63 6.60 10.25
N GLU A 133 8.59 6.86 11.55
CA GLU A 133 9.66 7.50 12.30
C GLU A 133 10.67 6.48 12.85
N ASN A 134 10.23 5.26 13.11
CA ASN A 134 11.09 4.22 13.63
C ASN A 134 11.26 3.03 12.66
N PHE A 135 12.36 2.30 12.85
CA PHE A 135 12.73 1.18 11.99
C PHE A 135 11.68 0.06 11.95
N ILE A 136 10.98 -0.19 13.06
CA ILE A 136 9.96 -1.25 13.13
C ILE A 136 8.78 -0.93 12.23
N MET A 137 8.27 0.30 12.28
CA MET A 137 7.16 0.76 11.43
C MET A 137 7.58 0.79 9.95
N LEU A 138 8.80 1.26 9.67
CA LEU A 138 9.36 1.24 8.31
C LEU A 138 9.42 -0.20 7.76
N PHE A 139 9.92 -1.14 8.58
CA PHE A 139 10.00 -2.55 8.19
C PHE A 139 8.62 -3.16 7.94
N ILE A 140 7.64 -2.92 8.82
CA ILE A 140 6.26 -3.40 8.63
C ILE A 140 5.65 -2.84 7.35
N GLY A 141 5.80 -1.54 7.08
CA GLY A 141 5.30 -0.91 5.86
C GLY A 141 5.91 -1.51 4.60
N LEU A 142 7.23 -1.73 4.62
CA LEU A 142 7.96 -2.36 3.52
C LEU A 142 7.47 -3.81 3.29
N GLU A 143 7.27 -4.60 4.34
CA GLU A 143 6.79 -5.98 4.23
C GLU A 143 5.38 -6.05 3.64
N ILE A 144 4.44 -5.22 4.13
CA ILE A 144 3.07 -5.16 3.60
C ILE A 144 3.09 -4.81 2.10
N GLY A 145 3.87 -3.79 1.72
CA GLY A 145 3.99 -3.36 0.33
C GLY A 145 4.58 -4.46 -0.57
N SER A 146 5.69 -5.04 -0.13
CA SER A 146 6.45 -6.04 -0.90
C SER A 146 5.70 -7.35 -1.08
N ILE A 147 5.11 -7.90 -0.01
CA ILE A 147 4.34 -9.15 -0.07
C ILE A 147 3.16 -9.01 -1.05
N SER A 148 2.49 -7.85 -1.03
CA SER A 148 1.39 -7.57 -1.95
C SER A 148 1.86 -7.57 -3.40
N LEU A 149 3.04 -7.01 -3.71
CA LEU A 149 3.63 -7.02 -5.05
C LEU A 149 4.08 -8.42 -5.48
N TYR A 150 4.62 -9.24 -4.57
CA TYR A 150 4.99 -10.63 -4.88
C TYR A 150 3.75 -11.45 -5.23
N ALA A 151 2.67 -11.28 -4.47
CA ALA A 151 1.39 -11.92 -4.75
C ALA A 151 0.79 -11.45 -6.09
N LEU A 152 0.93 -10.15 -6.41
CA LEU A 152 0.48 -9.58 -7.68
C LEU A 152 1.24 -10.16 -8.87
N ALA A 153 2.57 -10.36 -8.76
CA ALA A 153 3.39 -10.98 -9.80
C ALA A 153 2.96 -12.43 -10.08
N GLY A 154 2.55 -13.19 -9.03
CA GLY A 154 2.05 -14.56 -9.12
C GLY A 154 0.54 -14.70 -9.31
N LEU A 155 -0.16 -13.64 -9.68
CA LEU A 155 -1.61 -13.65 -9.77
C LEU A 155 -2.14 -14.67 -10.78
N ASN A 156 -1.40 -14.92 -11.86
CA ASN A 156 -1.77 -15.91 -12.86
C ASN A 156 -1.22 -17.31 -12.52
N ARG A 157 -1.86 -17.98 -11.56
CA ARG A 157 -1.44 -19.30 -11.05
C ARG A 157 -1.36 -20.41 -12.10
N GLY A 158 -2.07 -20.27 -13.21
CA GLY A 158 -2.05 -21.23 -14.31
C GLY A 158 -0.83 -21.09 -15.25
N ASP A 159 -0.08 -20.01 -15.13
CA ASP A 159 1.09 -19.73 -15.95
C ASP A 159 2.37 -20.01 -15.16
N GLN A 160 3.21 -20.91 -15.67
CA GLN A 160 4.49 -21.26 -15.03
C GLN A 160 5.43 -20.06 -14.96
N LEU A 161 5.42 -19.18 -15.97
CA LEU A 161 6.25 -17.97 -16.00
C LEU A 161 5.84 -16.97 -14.89
N SER A 162 4.54 -16.81 -14.64
CA SER A 162 4.04 -15.97 -13.55
C SER A 162 4.46 -16.50 -12.18
N ASN A 163 4.36 -17.82 -11.97
CA ASN A 163 4.76 -18.45 -10.70
C ASN A 163 6.27 -18.35 -10.48
N GLU A 164 7.06 -18.55 -11.53
CA GLU A 164 8.53 -18.40 -11.49
C GLU A 164 8.94 -16.95 -11.20
N ALA A 165 8.28 -15.97 -11.85
CA ALA A 165 8.53 -14.55 -11.62
C ALA A 165 8.23 -14.16 -10.19
N ALA A 166 7.10 -14.61 -9.63
CA ALA A 166 6.73 -14.33 -8.23
C ALA A 166 7.76 -14.92 -7.25
N LEU A 167 8.20 -16.16 -7.50
CA LEU A 167 9.19 -16.82 -6.65
C LEU A 167 10.55 -16.10 -6.72
N LYS A 168 11.02 -15.75 -7.92
CA LYS A 168 12.27 -15.00 -8.10
C LYS A 168 12.20 -13.64 -7.41
N TYR A 169 11.07 -12.92 -7.55
CA TYR A 169 10.89 -11.61 -6.94
C TYR A 169 10.88 -11.72 -5.40
N PHE A 170 10.20 -12.71 -4.85
CA PHE A 170 10.20 -12.98 -3.40
C PHE A 170 11.61 -13.31 -2.86
N LEU A 171 12.34 -14.20 -3.55
CA LEU A 171 13.69 -14.60 -3.12
C LEU A 171 14.68 -13.42 -3.20
N LEU A 172 14.60 -12.60 -4.26
CA LEU A 172 15.43 -11.41 -4.39
C LEU A 172 15.11 -10.37 -3.32
N GLY A 173 13.83 -10.12 -3.05
CA GLY A 173 13.40 -9.19 -2.02
C GLY A 173 13.88 -9.61 -0.63
N ARG A 174 13.76 -10.89 -0.28
CA ARG A 174 14.26 -11.43 0.98
C ARG A 174 15.78 -11.27 1.13
N ASN A 175 16.53 -11.52 0.07
CA ASN A 175 18.00 -11.43 0.12
C ASN A 175 18.51 -9.99 0.28
N CYS A 176 17.73 -8.97 -0.12
CA CYS A 176 18.06 -7.56 0.12
C CYS A 176 17.93 -7.15 1.58
N ILE A 177 17.12 -7.89 2.38
CA ILE A 177 16.86 -7.59 3.78
C ILE A 177 17.85 -8.33 4.69
N VAL A 178 18.23 -9.55 4.29
CA VAL A 178 19.26 -10.34 4.97
C VAL A 178 20.58 -10.08 4.25
N GLU A 179 21.53 -9.42 4.91
CA GLU A 179 22.89 -9.24 4.38
C GLU A 179 23.44 -10.63 3.97
N PRO A 180 23.78 -10.87 2.70
CA PRO A 180 24.24 -12.17 2.29
C PRO A 180 25.63 -12.39 2.90
N ASP A 181 25.73 -13.29 3.85
CA ASP A 181 27.00 -13.96 4.08
C ASP A 181 27.37 -14.57 2.71
N SER A 182 28.49 -14.14 2.15
CA SER A 182 28.91 -14.42 0.78
C SER A 182 29.08 -15.90 0.42
N SER A 183 28.75 -16.80 1.33
CA SER A 183 28.79 -18.25 1.19
C SER A 183 27.48 -18.91 0.72
N ASP A 184 26.36 -18.18 0.72
CA ASP A 184 25.02 -18.75 0.48
C ASP A 184 24.33 -18.29 -0.81
N ILE A 185 25.08 -17.82 -1.82
CA ILE A 185 24.50 -17.61 -3.15
C ILE A 185 24.21 -19.00 -3.76
N PRO A 186 22.95 -19.43 -3.85
CA PRO A 186 22.65 -20.70 -4.49
C PRO A 186 23.10 -20.65 -5.95
N HIS A 187 23.84 -21.65 -6.39
CA HIS A 187 24.24 -21.89 -7.80
C HIS A 187 23.06 -21.91 -8.82
N PHE A 188 21.88 -21.59 -8.36
CA PHE A 188 20.64 -21.60 -9.14
C PHE A 188 20.48 -20.42 -10.11
N LEU A 189 21.30 -19.36 -9.99
CA LEU A 189 21.23 -18.18 -10.83
C LEU A 189 22.28 -18.14 -11.95
N SER A 190 23.08 -19.21 -12.11
CA SER A 190 24.14 -19.30 -13.12
C SER A 190 23.78 -20.21 -14.33
N GLY A 191 22.49 -20.53 -14.52
CA GLY A 191 22.02 -21.31 -15.67
C GLY A 191 21.21 -20.46 -16.67
#